data_5d964a6259525f040413b1ecdc09b638
#
_entry.id   5d964a6259525f040413b1ecdc09b638
#
_cell.length_a   1.000
_cell.length_b   1.000
_cell.length_c   1.000
_cell.angle_alpha   90.00
_cell.angle_beta   90.00
_cell.angle_gamma   90.00
#
_symmetry.space_group_name_H-M   'P 1'
#
loop_
_entity.id
_entity.type
_entity.pdbx_description
1 polymer ?
#
loop_
_entity_poly.entity_id
_entity_poly.type
_entity_poly.pdbx_seq_one_letter_code
_entity_poly.pdbx_strand_id
1 'polypeptide(L)'
;MVTIRPELSEDAADIRRVNEEAFERAVEADLIEKLRARDKVTLSLVATSEEGVVGHILFSPVTIESAGQNHAALALGTMSVLPSHQNSGIGSQLVRAGLEECRRLGHEIVVVLGHAEYYPRFGFDKASAHGIGCEYDAPDEAFMVLELRDGALAGKGGTVKYQPEFGDT
;
A
#
# COMPACT_ATOMS: atom_id res chain seq x y z
N MET A 1 -1.70 21.44 9.48
CA MET A 1 -1.62 20.18 10.26
C MET A 1 -2.65 19.19 9.74
N VAL A 2 -2.28 17.94 9.59
CA VAL A 2 -3.20 16.89 9.15
C VAL A 2 -3.45 15.88 10.25
N THR A 3 -4.62 15.26 10.19
CA THR A 3 -5.00 14.15 11.07
C THR A 3 -5.12 12.91 10.21
N ILE A 4 -4.56 11.80 10.67
CA ILE A 4 -4.67 10.50 9.99
C ILE A 4 -5.74 9.69 10.73
N ARG A 5 -6.71 9.14 9.99
CA ARG A 5 -7.77 8.32 10.57
C ARG A 5 -8.23 7.26 9.56
N PRO A 6 -8.90 6.19 10.03
CA PRO A 6 -9.53 5.25 9.10
C PRO A 6 -10.58 5.94 8.21
N GLU A 7 -10.74 5.42 7.01
CA GLU A 7 -11.76 5.95 6.12
C GLU A 7 -13.17 5.65 6.66
N LEU A 8 -14.07 6.58 6.40
CA LEU A 8 -15.50 6.40 6.66
C LEU A 8 -16.19 6.21 5.31
N SER A 9 -17.39 5.60 5.33
CA SER A 9 -18.12 5.38 4.07
C SER A 9 -18.39 6.69 3.31
N GLU A 10 -18.56 7.78 4.03
CA GLU A 10 -18.79 9.12 3.44
C GLU A 10 -17.54 9.69 2.76
N ASP A 11 -16.36 9.10 2.97
CA ASP A 11 -15.11 9.58 2.36
C ASP A 11 -14.91 9.10 0.93
N ALA A 12 -15.73 8.18 0.45
CA ALA A 12 -15.50 7.51 -0.85
C ALA A 12 -15.33 8.49 -2.02
N ALA A 13 -16.17 9.51 -2.10
CA ALA A 13 -16.07 10.49 -3.18
C ALA A 13 -14.78 11.32 -3.08
N ASP A 14 -14.40 11.70 -1.86
CA ASP A 14 -13.17 12.47 -1.63
C ASP A 14 -11.93 11.63 -1.91
N ILE A 15 -11.94 10.35 -1.54
CA ILE A 15 -10.83 9.44 -1.83
C ILE A 15 -10.67 9.32 -3.35
N ARG A 16 -11.78 9.18 -4.08
CA ARG A 16 -11.73 9.13 -5.53
C ARG A 16 -11.09 10.41 -6.09
N ARG A 17 -11.54 11.56 -5.61
CA ARG A 17 -11.01 12.86 -6.05
C ARG A 17 -9.51 12.98 -5.82
N VAL A 18 -9.04 12.63 -4.62
CA VAL A 18 -7.62 12.72 -4.27
C VAL A 18 -6.78 11.85 -5.21
N ASN A 19 -7.24 10.62 -5.48
CA ASN A 19 -6.51 9.71 -6.36
C ASN A 19 -6.51 10.21 -7.80
N GLU A 20 -7.67 10.69 -8.30
CA GLU A 20 -7.74 11.21 -9.66
C GLU A 20 -6.83 12.42 -9.87
N GLU A 21 -6.79 13.33 -8.90
CA GLU A 21 -5.94 14.51 -8.99
C GLU A 21 -4.45 14.19 -8.83
N ALA A 22 -4.11 13.26 -7.93
CA ALA A 22 -2.72 12.91 -7.68
C ALA A 22 -2.09 12.14 -8.85
N PHE A 23 -2.85 11.23 -9.46
CA PHE A 23 -2.35 10.40 -10.56
C PHE A 23 -2.70 10.95 -11.94
N GLU A 24 -3.53 11.99 -11.99
CA GLU A 24 -4.01 12.63 -13.22
C GLU A 24 -4.71 11.65 -14.17
N ARG A 25 -5.35 10.63 -13.60
CA ARG A 25 -6.13 9.62 -14.34
C ARG A 25 -7.06 8.89 -13.36
N ALA A 26 -7.99 8.11 -13.89
CA ALA A 26 -9.00 7.43 -13.09
C ALA A 26 -8.63 6.00 -12.68
N VAL A 27 -7.54 5.43 -13.21
CA VAL A 27 -7.20 4.02 -13.02
C VAL A 27 -7.09 3.63 -11.55
N GLU A 28 -6.37 4.42 -10.76
CA GLU A 28 -6.17 4.13 -9.34
C GLU A 28 -7.47 4.27 -8.54
N ALA A 29 -8.27 5.29 -8.87
CA ALA A 29 -9.58 5.47 -8.22
C ALA A 29 -10.52 4.31 -8.54
N ASP A 30 -10.53 3.85 -9.80
CA ASP A 30 -11.33 2.69 -10.21
C ASP A 30 -10.88 1.42 -9.50
N LEU A 31 -9.57 1.23 -9.36
CA LEU A 31 -9.01 0.07 -8.64
C LEU A 31 -9.49 0.03 -7.20
N ILE A 32 -9.44 1.17 -6.50
CA ILE A 32 -9.88 1.26 -5.11
C ILE A 32 -11.36 0.87 -5.00
N GLU A 33 -12.20 1.36 -5.90
CA GLU A 33 -13.63 1.04 -5.88
C GLU A 33 -13.88 -0.45 -6.14
N LYS A 34 -13.13 -1.05 -7.06
CA LYS A 34 -13.24 -2.49 -7.33
C LYS A 34 -12.82 -3.33 -6.12
N LEU A 35 -11.72 -2.97 -5.48
CA LEU A 35 -11.25 -3.68 -4.28
C LEU A 35 -12.26 -3.56 -3.14
N ARG A 36 -12.81 -2.36 -2.96
CA ARG A 36 -13.83 -2.12 -1.93
C ARG A 36 -15.10 -2.93 -2.19
N ALA A 37 -15.55 -2.94 -3.44
CA ALA A 37 -16.77 -3.67 -3.82
C ALA A 37 -16.63 -5.18 -3.62
N ARG A 38 -15.42 -5.72 -3.65
CA ARG A 38 -15.14 -7.14 -3.50
C ARG A 38 -14.58 -7.49 -2.12
N ASP A 39 -14.64 -6.53 -1.19
CA ASP A 39 -14.18 -6.70 0.19
C ASP A 39 -12.71 -7.13 0.28
N LYS A 40 -11.86 -6.50 -0.55
CA LYS A 40 -10.43 -6.79 -0.62
C LYS A 40 -9.57 -5.64 -0.12
N VAL A 41 -10.10 -4.82 0.78
CA VAL A 41 -9.37 -3.75 1.44
C VAL A 41 -9.13 -4.16 2.88
N THR A 42 -7.86 -4.31 3.27
CA THR A 42 -7.49 -4.65 4.64
C THR A 42 -7.47 -3.41 5.52
N LEU A 43 -6.91 -2.33 5.02
CA LEU A 43 -6.80 -1.07 5.75
C LEU A 43 -6.86 0.08 4.77
N SER A 44 -7.62 1.10 5.11
CA SER A 44 -7.67 2.34 4.34
C SER A 44 -7.66 3.51 5.30
N LEU A 45 -6.68 4.40 5.16
CA LEU A 45 -6.55 5.59 6.01
C LEU A 45 -6.61 6.84 5.13
N VAL A 46 -7.19 7.89 5.70
CA VAL A 46 -7.21 9.20 5.06
C VAL A 46 -6.44 10.20 5.90
N ALA A 47 -5.84 11.18 5.23
CA ALA A 47 -5.25 12.35 5.86
C ALA A 47 -6.22 13.51 5.64
N THR A 48 -6.62 14.15 6.72
CA THR A 48 -7.57 15.28 6.65
C THR A 48 -6.93 16.56 7.17
N SER A 49 -7.27 17.67 6.53
CA SER A 49 -6.90 19.00 6.96
C SER A 49 -8.19 19.82 7.11
N GLU A 50 -8.05 21.13 7.31
CA GLU A 50 -9.20 22.03 7.31
C GLU A 50 -9.94 22.02 5.97
N GLU A 51 -9.25 21.64 4.90
CA GLU A 51 -9.83 21.56 3.55
C GLU A 51 -10.52 20.23 3.26
N GLY A 52 -10.53 19.29 4.22
CA GLY A 52 -11.12 17.97 4.05
C GLY A 52 -10.06 16.90 3.80
N VAL A 53 -10.40 15.86 3.04
CA VAL A 53 -9.47 14.76 2.73
C VAL A 53 -8.44 15.25 1.73
N VAL A 54 -7.16 15.16 2.10
CA VAL A 54 -6.03 15.59 1.26
C VAL A 54 -5.06 14.48 0.91
N GLY A 55 -5.22 13.31 1.53
CA GLY A 55 -4.37 12.16 1.24
C GLY A 55 -5.05 10.86 1.59
N HIS A 56 -4.52 9.75 1.04
CA HIS A 56 -5.11 8.43 1.20
C HIS A 56 -4.04 7.34 1.06
N ILE A 57 -4.14 6.28 1.85
CA ILE A 57 -3.33 5.09 1.71
C ILE A 57 -4.20 3.85 1.88
N LEU A 58 -3.91 2.81 1.08
CA LEU A 58 -4.68 1.58 1.09
C LEU A 58 -3.75 0.38 1.15
N PHE A 59 -4.15 -0.63 1.93
CA PHE A 59 -3.46 -1.91 2.00
C PHE A 59 -4.44 -3.02 1.62
N SER A 60 -4.01 -3.94 0.76
CA SER A 60 -4.82 -5.06 0.31
C SER A 60 -4.07 -6.37 0.51
N PRO A 61 -4.80 -7.50 0.64
CA PRO A 61 -4.14 -8.79 0.85
C PRO A 61 -3.43 -9.27 -0.41
N VAL A 62 -2.24 -9.84 -0.22
CA VAL A 62 -1.50 -10.53 -1.26
C VAL A 62 -1.04 -11.88 -0.72
N THR A 63 -0.61 -12.76 -1.61
CA THR A 63 -0.09 -14.07 -1.25
C THR A 63 1.34 -14.20 -1.77
N ILE A 64 2.24 -14.68 -0.93
CA ILE A 64 3.58 -15.07 -1.37
C ILE A 64 3.49 -16.56 -1.68
N GLU A 65 3.53 -16.91 -2.96
CA GLU A 65 3.45 -18.31 -3.40
C GLU A 65 4.84 -18.94 -3.42
N SER A 66 5.05 -19.91 -2.57
CA SER A 66 6.27 -20.71 -2.50
C SER A 66 5.94 -22.15 -2.92
N ALA A 67 6.96 -22.93 -3.22
CA ALA A 67 6.76 -24.34 -3.58
C ALA A 67 6.04 -25.07 -2.45
N GLY A 68 4.78 -25.42 -2.68
CA GLY A 68 3.96 -26.18 -1.75
C GLY A 68 3.39 -25.40 -0.57
N GLN A 69 3.63 -24.10 -0.47
CA GLN A 69 3.09 -23.27 0.61
C GLN A 69 2.76 -21.86 0.12
N ASN A 70 1.74 -21.28 0.71
CA ASN A 70 1.38 -19.89 0.46
C ASN A 70 1.43 -19.12 1.79
N HIS A 71 1.98 -17.91 1.75
CA HIS A 71 2.10 -17.06 2.93
C HIS A 71 1.30 -15.78 2.72
N ALA A 72 0.58 -15.36 3.74
CA ALA A 72 -0.19 -14.12 3.71
C ALA A 72 0.72 -12.90 3.88
N ALA A 73 0.43 -11.86 3.13
CA ALA A 73 1.10 -10.57 3.26
C ALA A 73 0.14 -9.47 2.83
N LEU A 74 0.55 -8.22 2.97
CA LEU A 74 -0.21 -7.07 2.51
C LEU A 74 0.59 -6.32 1.46
N ALA A 75 -0.12 -5.73 0.50
CA ALA A 75 0.47 -4.78 -0.43
C ALA A 75 0.07 -3.36 -0.02
N LEU A 76 1.04 -2.47 0.08
CA LEU A 76 0.82 -1.05 0.23
C LEU A 76 0.59 -0.49 -1.18
N GLY A 77 -0.56 0.08 -1.41
CA GLY A 77 -0.94 0.68 -2.69
C GLY A 77 -2.46 0.69 -2.84
N THR A 78 -3.03 1.77 -3.24
CA THR A 78 -2.40 3.04 -3.63
C THR A 78 -2.07 3.93 -2.44
N MET A 79 -1.18 4.91 -2.65
CA MET A 79 -0.94 5.99 -1.70
C MET A 79 -0.89 7.29 -2.50
N SER A 80 -1.68 8.27 -2.09
CA SER A 80 -1.82 9.53 -2.84
C SER A 80 -1.99 10.72 -1.92
N VAL A 81 -1.51 11.87 -2.39
CA VAL A 81 -1.67 13.16 -1.71
C VAL A 81 -2.05 14.18 -2.78
N LEU A 82 -3.01 15.05 -2.49
CA LEU A 82 -3.39 16.11 -3.42
C LEU A 82 -2.15 16.90 -3.87
N PRO A 83 -2.05 17.27 -5.16
CA PRO A 83 -0.87 17.99 -5.66
C PRO A 83 -0.53 19.23 -4.85
N SER A 84 -1.53 19.97 -4.37
CA SER A 84 -1.32 21.18 -3.57
C SER A 84 -0.73 20.90 -2.19
N HIS A 85 -0.74 19.65 -1.75
CA HIS A 85 -0.28 19.23 -0.41
C HIS A 85 0.93 18.29 -0.46
N GLN A 86 1.47 18.01 -1.64
CA GLN A 86 2.65 17.17 -1.79
C GLN A 86 3.91 17.88 -1.27
N ASN A 87 4.93 17.07 -0.95
CA ASN A 87 6.22 17.56 -0.43
C ASN A 87 6.11 18.26 0.93
N SER A 88 5.07 17.92 1.70
CA SER A 88 4.85 18.47 3.05
C SER A 88 4.87 17.39 4.13
N GLY A 89 5.27 16.16 3.78
CA GLY A 89 5.37 15.06 4.72
C GLY A 89 4.10 14.26 4.96
N ILE A 90 3.00 14.58 4.28
CA ILE A 90 1.72 13.88 4.48
C ILE A 90 1.81 12.42 4.05
N GLY A 91 2.43 12.15 2.89
CA GLY A 91 2.63 10.78 2.43
C GLY A 91 3.40 9.94 3.45
N SER A 92 4.46 10.50 4.02
CA SER A 92 5.25 9.80 5.04
C SER A 92 4.45 9.55 6.31
N GLN A 93 3.61 10.49 6.71
CA GLN A 93 2.72 10.29 7.86
C GLN A 93 1.72 9.15 7.59
N LEU A 94 1.16 9.09 6.38
CA LEU A 94 0.25 8.02 5.98
C LEU A 94 0.95 6.66 6.01
N VAL A 95 2.15 6.58 5.46
CA VAL A 95 2.91 5.32 5.44
C VAL A 95 3.20 4.85 6.87
N ARG A 96 3.72 5.74 7.73
CA ARG A 96 4.03 5.37 9.11
C ARG A 96 2.79 4.95 9.89
N ALA A 97 1.71 5.70 9.77
CA ALA A 97 0.46 5.36 10.45
C ALA A 97 -0.10 4.04 9.95
N GLY A 98 -0.05 3.81 8.63
CA GLY A 98 -0.53 2.58 8.03
C GLY A 98 0.26 1.36 8.47
N LEU A 99 1.59 1.44 8.47
CA LEU A 99 2.45 0.34 8.89
C LEU A 99 2.25 0.02 10.37
N GLU A 100 2.11 1.03 11.20
CA GLU A 100 1.87 0.85 12.64
C GLU A 100 0.53 0.15 12.87
N GLU A 101 -0.52 0.56 12.15
CA GLU A 101 -1.83 -0.06 12.26
C GLU A 101 -1.81 -1.51 11.77
N CYS A 102 -1.11 -1.79 10.67
CA CYS A 102 -0.96 -3.16 10.18
C CYS A 102 -0.26 -4.04 11.23
N ARG A 103 0.77 -3.51 11.88
CA ARG A 103 1.47 -4.23 12.94
C ARG A 103 0.53 -4.51 14.12
N ARG A 104 -0.23 -3.51 14.53
CA ARG A 104 -1.19 -3.64 15.63
C ARG A 104 -2.26 -4.71 15.33
N LEU A 105 -2.67 -4.81 14.06
CA LEU A 105 -3.67 -5.79 13.63
C LEU A 105 -3.10 -7.20 13.47
N GLY A 106 -1.80 -7.38 13.65
CA GLY A 106 -1.17 -8.70 13.61
C GLY A 106 -0.61 -9.12 12.25
N HIS A 107 -0.58 -8.20 11.29
CA HIS A 107 0.04 -8.49 9.99
C HIS A 107 1.55 -8.50 10.12
N GLU A 108 2.23 -9.35 9.37
CA GLU A 108 3.66 -9.58 9.55
C GLU A 108 4.52 -9.07 8.40
N ILE A 109 3.96 -8.99 7.19
CA ILE A 109 4.74 -8.69 5.99
C ILE A 109 3.97 -7.70 5.12
N VAL A 110 4.67 -6.67 4.63
CA VAL A 110 4.13 -5.71 3.67
C VAL A 110 5.05 -5.64 2.47
N VAL A 111 4.49 -5.65 1.27
CA VAL A 111 5.24 -5.41 0.04
C VAL A 111 4.80 -4.09 -0.56
N VAL A 112 5.68 -3.47 -1.33
CA VAL A 112 5.36 -2.24 -2.06
C VAL A 112 6.09 -2.25 -3.39
N LEU A 113 5.40 -1.76 -4.42
CA LEU A 113 6.00 -1.49 -5.71
C LEU A 113 6.02 0.04 -5.87
N GLY A 114 7.19 0.66 -5.74
CA GLY A 114 7.27 2.10 -5.72
C GLY A 114 8.69 2.63 -5.83
N HIS A 115 8.88 3.87 -5.41
CA HIS A 115 10.16 4.55 -5.57
C HIS A 115 11.24 3.99 -4.64
N ALA A 116 12.33 3.50 -5.23
CA ALA A 116 13.45 2.92 -4.51
C ALA A 116 14.14 3.90 -3.56
N GLU A 117 13.95 5.20 -3.77
CA GLU A 117 14.58 6.25 -2.95
C GLU A 117 13.71 6.66 -1.77
N TYR A 118 12.43 6.27 -1.80
CA TYR A 118 11.46 6.74 -0.82
C TYR A 118 11.18 5.70 0.27
N TYR A 119 10.83 4.48 -0.11
CA TYR A 119 10.36 3.47 0.84
C TYR A 119 11.42 2.91 1.79
N PRO A 120 12.73 2.87 1.44
CA PRO A 120 13.73 2.40 2.41
C PRO A 120 13.77 3.20 3.71
N ARG A 121 13.34 4.45 3.71
CA ARG A 121 13.27 5.29 4.92
C ARG A 121 12.33 4.72 5.98
N PHE A 122 11.41 3.83 5.57
CA PHE A 122 10.45 3.18 6.48
C PHE A 122 10.90 1.77 6.86
N GLY A 123 12.05 1.32 6.38
CA GLY A 123 12.59 0.00 6.68
C GLY A 123 12.39 -1.02 5.56
N PHE A 124 11.81 -0.63 4.43
CA PHE A 124 11.67 -1.51 3.27
C PHE A 124 13.02 -1.83 2.66
N ASP A 125 13.16 -3.05 2.18
CA ASP A 125 14.37 -3.59 1.57
C ASP A 125 14.00 -4.20 0.23
N LYS A 126 14.97 -4.37 -0.67
CA LYS A 126 14.68 -5.06 -1.93
C LYS A 126 14.11 -6.44 -1.67
N ALA A 127 12.98 -6.75 -2.29
CA ALA A 127 12.35 -8.06 -2.13
C ALA A 127 13.27 -9.19 -2.61
N SER A 128 14.04 -8.96 -3.65
CA SER A 128 14.99 -9.96 -4.19
C SER A 128 16.04 -10.36 -3.17
N ALA A 129 16.42 -9.48 -2.24
CA ALA A 129 17.36 -9.81 -1.17
C ALA A 129 16.80 -10.86 -0.21
N HIS A 130 15.49 -11.06 -0.21
CA HIS A 130 14.79 -12.05 0.62
C HIS A 130 14.21 -13.21 -0.20
N GLY A 131 14.61 -13.33 -1.47
CA GLY A 131 14.12 -14.38 -2.35
C GLY A 131 12.67 -14.20 -2.78
N ILE A 132 12.16 -12.98 -2.74
CA ILE A 132 10.77 -12.66 -3.07
C ILE A 132 10.72 -11.90 -4.38
N GLY A 133 9.89 -12.36 -5.31
CA GLY A 133 9.66 -11.71 -6.59
C GLY A 133 8.22 -11.27 -6.74
N CYS A 134 7.97 -10.49 -7.78
CA CYS A 134 6.63 -9.97 -8.12
C CYS A 134 6.12 -10.70 -9.37
N GLU A 135 4.80 -10.97 -9.41
CA GLU A 135 4.20 -11.57 -10.62
C GLU A 135 4.22 -10.61 -11.80
N TYR A 136 4.31 -9.31 -11.54
CA TYR A 136 4.39 -8.31 -12.59
C TYR A 136 5.85 -8.01 -12.94
N ASP A 137 6.07 -7.60 -14.20
CA ASP A 137 7.39 -7.19 -14.65
C ASP A 137 7.68 -5.79 -14.10
N ALA A 138 8.63 -5.70 -13.18
CA ALA A 138 8.97 -4.45 -12.52
C ALA A 138 10.48 -4.40 -12.26
N PRO A 139 11.07 -3.18 -12.23
CA PRO A 139 12.48 -3.06 -11.87
C PRO A 139 12.75 -3.64 -10.49
N ASP A 140 13.87 -4.36 -10.36
CA ASP A 140 14.23 -5.01 -9.11
C ASP A 140 14.26 -4.04 -7.93
N GLU A 141 14.79 -2.85 -8.14
CA GLU A 141 14.91 -1.82 -7.09
C GLU A 141 13.56 -1.24 -6.66
N ALA A 142 12.51 -1.41 -7.49
CA ALA A 142 11.19 -0.85 -7.22
C ALA A 142 10.31 -1.78 -6.38
N PHE A 143 10.62 -3.07 -6.33
CA PHE A 143 9.81 -4.02 -5.56
C PHE A 143 10.49 -4.31 -4.23
N MET A 144 9.82 -3.92 -3.13
CA MET A 144 10.41 -3.92 -1.80
C MET A 144 9.50 -4.62 -0.80
N VAL A 145 10.10 -5.09 0.29
CA VAL A 145 9.39 -5.82 1.34
C VAL A 145 9.84 -5.32 2.71
N LEU A 146 8.91 -5.38 3.66
CA LEU A 146 9.16 -5.01 5.05
C LEU A 146 8.58 -6.09 5.95
N GLU A 147 9.36 -6.58 6.91
CA GLU A 147 8.79 -7.40 7.98
C GLU A 147 8.34 -6.49 9.12
N LEU A 148 7.07 -6.66 9.52
CA LEU A 148 6.49 -5.92 10.64
C LEU A 148 6.83 -6.59 11.97
N ARG A 149 7.19 -7.87 11.93
CA ARG A 149 7.62 -8.65 13.08
C ARG A 149 8.97 -9.27 12.74
N ASP A 150 9.93 -9.13 13.63
CA ASP A 150 11.29 -9.65 13.43
C ASP A 150 11.26 -11.14 13.08
N GLY A 151 11.92 -11.50 11.99
CA GLY A 151 12.00 -12.88 11.52
C GLY A 151 10.82 -13.33 10.67
N ALA A 152 9.86 -12.46 10.39
CA ALA A 152 8.66 -12.83 9.63
C ALA A 152 9.00 -13.31 8.21
N LEU A 153 10.07 -12.81 7.60
CA LEU A 153 10.46 -13.17 6.24
C LEU A 153 11.28 -14.47 6.17
N ALA A 154 11.71 -15.02 7.30
CA ALA A 154 12.52 -16.22 7.31
C ALA A 154 11.76 -17.40 6.69
N GLY A 155 12.34 -18.01 5.64
CA GLY A 155 11.74 -19.17 4.97
C GLY A 155 10.54 -18.85 4.09
N LYS A 156 10.29 -17.58 3.77
CA LYS A 156 9.08 -17.17 3.02
C LYS A 156 9.38 -16.63 1.63
N GLY A 157 10.46 -17.07 1.01
CA GLY A 157 10.73 -16.71 -0.38
C GLY A 157 9.66 -17.25 -1.34
N GLY A 158 9.45 -16.57 -2.44
CA GLY A 158 8.47 -16.99 -3.44
C GLY A 158 8.04 -15.82 -4.32
N THR A 159 6.88 -15.95 -4.95
CA THR A 159 6.34 -14.92 -5.85
C THR A 159 5.09 -14.30 -5.24
N VAL A 160 5.06 -12.99 -5.16
CA VAL A 160 3.89 -12.26 -4.66
C VAL A 160 2.82 -12.21 -5.74
N LYS A 161 1.63 -12.65 -5.37
CA LYS A 161 0.42 -12.58 -6.22
C LYS A 161 -0.53 -11.56 -5.64
N TYR A 162 -0.82 -10.54 -6.43
CA TYR A 162 -1.76 -9.48 -6.08
C TYR A 162 -3.20 -9.94 -6.30
N GLN A 163 -4.15 -9.19 -5.78
CA GLN A 163 -5.54 -9.39 -6.10
C GLN A 163 -5.74 -9.19 -7.61
N PRO A 164 -6.60 -10.00 -8.27
CA PRO A 164 -6.77 -9.92 -9.73
C PRO A 164 -7.12 -8.53 -10.25
N GLU A 165 -7.79 -7.73 -9.44
CA GLU A 165 -8.17 -6.37 -9.81
C GLU A 165 -6.99 -5.50 -10.22
N PHE A 166 -5.81 -5.75 -9.66
CA PHE A 166 -4.60 -5.00 -10.01
C PHE A 166 -4.17 -5.27 -11.46
N GLY A 167 -4.51 -6.42 -12.01
CA GLY A 167 -4.18 -6.76 -13.39
C GLY A 167 -4.96 -5.96 -14.41
N ASP A 168 -6.02 -5.27 -14.00
CA ASP A 168 -6.83 -4.41 -14.87
C ASP A 168 -6.27 -2.98 -14.98
N THR A 169 -5.16 -2.69 -14.32
CA THR A 169 -4.58 -1.34 -14.29
C THR A 169 -3.50 -1.08 -15.35
#